data_5b658d600889cce7ed67102806507b1f
#
_entry.id   5b658d600889cce7ed67102806507b1f
#
_cell.length_a   1.000
_cell.length_b   1.000
_cell.length_c   1.000
_cell.angle_alpha   90.00
_cell.angle_beta   90.00
_cell.angle_gamma   90.00
#
_symmetry.space_group_name_H-M   'P 1'
#
loop_
_entity.id
_entity.type
_entity.pdbx_description
1 polymer ?
#
loop_
_entity_poly.entity_id
_entity_poly.type
_entity_poly.pdbx_seq_one_letter_code
_entity_poly.pdbx_strand_id
1 'polypeptide(L)'
;MPRIQLLLGLDDAFGRAVARGVIRYAKEKPDWKLYGYGRLFTGELAQPEGLIVRAETAEESKTFSAMGMPVVDVACAYPGTGLMEAYNDDEETGRRGAAYLRSLGFQTFAYGGIEETLWSRRRFYGFFDSLGLQHPSVSQFERPLYWWRDPSLDRRELRQWLKSLPRPTALFAGNDIVGLRVIETCKEIDISVPSDLSVLGVDDEDLLCELADPSLSSIRLDCEGIGRSAAQLLDGALHRGSDKTETNKAEIRLPPMNIVERESTRTLIHADPLIVQSVTWLRSNARRRVDVGDLVAALPASRRTVEKRFKAALGCSPRQLLQRYRLDYAKQLLISTDMPLDSVAQSSGFTAIQRFYAIFKETEGCTPGVWRRKNKINS
;
A
#
# COMPACT_ATOMS: atom_id res chain seq x y z
N MET A 1 1.62 25.21 27.08
CA MET A 1 1.79 23.83 26.61
C MET A 1 0.54 23.44 25.85
N PRO A 2 0.53 23.41 24.51
CA PRO A 2 -0.66 23.10 23.75
C PRO A 2 -1.15 21.67 24.03
N ARG A 3 -2.45 21.54 24.22
CA ARG A 3 -3.15 20.28 24.45
C ARG A 3 -3.71 19.78 23.12
N ILE A 4 -3.17 18.69 22.62
CA ILE A 4 -3.54 18.12 21.32
C ILE A 4 -4.30 16.82 21.55
N GLN A 5 -5.48 16.72 20.97
CA GLN A 5 -6.27 15.50 21.03
C GLN A 5 -6.22 14.73 19.71
N LEU A 6 -6.08 13.41 19.82
CA LEU A 6 -6.06 12.47 18.70
C LEU A 6 -7.38 11.70 18.62
N LEU A 7 -8.09 11.81 17.51
CA LEU A 7 -9.34 11.10 17.21
C LEU A 7 -9.13 10.26 15.95
N LEU A 8 -8.34 9.17 16.05
CA LEU A 8 -7.76 8.44 14.92
C LEU A 8 -8.35 7.04 14.70
N GLY A 9 -9.14 6.52 15.66
CA GLY A 9 -9.57 5.12 15.61
C GLY A 9 -8.36 4.17 15.71
N LEU A 10 -7.95 3.82 16.94
CA LEU A 10 -6.77 2.97 17.18
C LEU A 10 -7.04 1.47 17.01
N ASP A 11 -8.21 1.10 16.58
CA ASP A 11 -8.67 -0.26 16.32
C ASP A 11 -8.06 -0.87 15.04
N ASP A 12 -7.63 -0.04 14.08
CA ASP A 12 -6.94 -0.49 12.88
C ASP A 12 -5.46 -0.05 12.79
N ALA A 13 -4.68 -0.64 11.86
CA ALA A 13 -3.27 -0.36 11.69
C ALA A 13 -3.01 1.06 11.19
N PHE A 14 -3.88 1.61 10.35
CA PHE A 14 -3.76 2.98 9.85
C PHE A 14 -3.76 3.99 11.01
N GLY A 15 -4.80 3.98 11.85
CA GLY A 15 -4.91 4.89 12.99
C GLY A 15 -3.74 4.74 13.97
N ARG A 16 -3.31 3.50 14.25
CA ARG A 16 -2.14 3.23 15.11
C ARG A 16 -0.84 3.77 14.51
N ALA A 17 -0.62 3.64 13.21
CA ALA A 17 0.58 4.12 12.54
C ALA A 17 0.61 5.66 12.47
N VAL A 18 -0.51 6.30 12.15
CA VAL A 18 -0.65 7.77 12.20
C VAL A 18 -0.36 8.29 13.62
N ALA A 19 -0.96 7.66 14.65
CA ALA A 19 -0.69 8.03 16.04
C ALA A 19 0.80 7.93 16.40
N ARG A 20 1.49 6.88 15.95
CA ARG A 20 2.96 6.75 16.14
C ARG A 20 3.71 7.91 15.50
N GLY A 21 3.35 8.34 14.30
CA GLY A 21 3.94 9.50 13.64
C GLY A 21 3.78 10.79 14.44
N VAL A 22 2.57 11.04 14.96
CA VAL A 22 2.30 12.19 15.84
C VAL A 22 3.09 12.12 17.14
N ILE A 23 3.11 10.95 17.80
CA ILE A 23 3.86 10.75 19.06
C ILE A 23 5.35 11.00 18.86
N ARG A 24 5.93 10.55 17.73
CA ARG A 24 7.35 10.82 17.42
C ARG A 24 7.62 12.31 17.27
N TYR A 25 6.75 13.02 16.56
CA TYR A 25 6.85 14.48 16.44
C TYR A 25 6.76 15.17 17.82
N ALA A 26 5.79 14.79 18.63
CA ALA A 26 5.59 15.37 19.96
C ALA A 26 6.79 15.15 20.91
N LYS A 27 7.51 14.03 20.79
CA LYS A 27 8.76 13.80 21.56
C LYS A 27 9.87 14.80 21.20
N GLU A 28 9.84 15.39 20.01
CA GLU A 28 10.76 16.45 19.59
C GLU A 28 10.29 17.85 20.08
N LYS A 29 9.07 17.94 20.63
CA LYS A 29 8.41 19.15 21.11
C LYS A 29 7.98 19.00 22.58
N PRO A 30 8.85 19.30 23.55
CA PRO A 30 8.58 19.03 24.98
C PRO A 30 7.37 19.75 25.54
N ASP A 31 6.90 20.80 24.84
CA ASP A 31 5.73 21.57 25.27
C ASP A 31 4.40 20.95 24.86
N TRP A 32 4.38 19.93 23.97
CA TRP A 32 3.16 19.29 23.54
C TRP A 32 2.62 18.30 24.57
N LYS A 33 1.33 18.40 24.89
CA LYS A 33 0.59 17.39 25.67
C LYS A 33 -0.38 16.67 24.76
N LEU A 34 -0.13 15.38 24.54
CA LEU A 34 -1.01 14.54 23.74
C LEU A 34 -2.07 13.87 24.62
N TYR A 35 -3.30 13.91 24.11
CA TYR A 35 -4.42 13.17 24.65
C TYR A 35 -4.95 12.25 23.56
N GLY A 36 -4.99 10.94 23.81
CA GLY A 36 -5.51 9.97 22.86
C GLY A 36 -6.58 9.17 23.49
N TYR A 37 -7.83 9.29 23.04
CA TYR A 37 -8.82 8.30 23.36
C TYR A 37 -10.02 8.32 22.40
N GLY A 38 -10.33 7.16 21.83
CA GLY A 38 -11.56 6.88 21.09
C GLY A 38 -11.78 7.71 19.83
N ARG A 39 -12.95 7.52 19.23
CA ARG A 39 -13.46 8.29 18.08
C ARG A 39 -14.32 9.47 18.51
N LEU A 40 -14.73 9.53 19.75
CA LEU A 40 -15.68 10.53 20.23
C LEU A 40 -15.04 11.44 21.28
N PHE A 41 -15.27 12.72 21.11
CA PHE A 41 -14.97 13.75 22.10
C PHE A 41 -15.92 13.56 23.30
N THR A 42 -15.45 12.94 24.37
CA THR A 42 -16.16 12.92 25.63
C THR A 42 -15.72 14.16 26.42
N GLY A 43 -16.62 15.13 26.58
CA GLY A 43 -16.39 16.51 27.03
C GLY A 43 -15.82 16.75 28.43
N GLU A 44 -15.17 15.79 29.07
CA GLU A 44 -14.57 15.91 30.40
C GLU A 44 -13.07 16.22 30.44
N LEU A 45 -12.39 16.15 29.29
CA LEU A 45 -10.99 16.54 29.20
C LEU A 45 -10.85 18.04 28.94
N ALA A 46 -9.93 18.69 29.63
CA ALA A 46 -9.62 20.11 29.47
C ALA A 46 -9.57 20.46 27.97
N GLN A 47 -10.34 21.49 27.55
CA GLN A 47 -10.51 21.88 26.15
C GLN A 47 -9.19 21.78 25.35
N PRO A 48 -9.13 20.97 24.29
CA PRO A 48 -7.93 20.89 23.44
C PRO A 48 -7.73 22.20 22.69
N GLU A 49 -6.48 22.51 22.36
CA GLU A 49 -6.11 23.67 21.56
C GLU A 49 -5.94 23.30 20.08
N GLY A 50 -5.90 22.00 19.78
CA GLY A 50 -5.88 21.49 18.42
C GLY A 50 -6.23 20.00 18.35
N LEU A 51 -6.68 19.56 17.17
CA LEU A 51 -7.10 18.19 16.91
C LEU A 51 -6.36 17.61 15.71
N ILE A 52 -6.02 16.31 15.81
CA ILE A 52 -5.68 15.46 14.66
C ILE A 52 -6.74 14.38 14.58
N VAL A 53 -7.48 14.35 13.49
CA VAL A 53 -8.71 13.56 13.36
C VAL A 53 -8.67 12.66 12.12
N ARG A 54 -9.42 11.58 12.18
CA ARG A 54 -9.81 10.79 11.02
C ARG A 54 -11.32 10.87 10.90
N ALA A 55 -11.80 11.73 10.01
CA ALA A 55 -13.23 11.84 9.74
C ALA A 55 -13.72 10.60 8.95
N GLU A 56 -14.67 9.85 9.51
CA GLU A 56 -15.23 8.65 8.88
C GLU A 56 -16.59 8.91 8.25
N THR A 57 -17.22 10.04 8.56
CA THR A 57 -18.49 10.47 7.99
C THR A 57 -18.44 11.93 7.57
N ALA A 58 -19.29 12.31 6.62
CA ALA A 58 -19.43 13.71 6.20
C ALA A 58 -19.92 14.61 7.34
N GLU A 59 -20.69 14.05 8.29
CA GLU A 59 -21.20 14.78 9.48
C GLU A 59 -20.07 15.06 10.47
N GLU A 60 -19.22 14.06 10.76
CA GLU A 60 -18.01 14.25 11.58
C GLU A 60 -17.11 15.33 10.99
N SER A 61 -16.84 15.27 9.69
CA SER A 61 -16.00 16.24 9.00
C SER A 61 -16.54 17.67 9.11
N LYS A 62 -17.86 17.87 8.97
CA LYS A 62 -18.53 19.16 9.19
C LYS A 62 -18.44 19.61 10.64
N THR A 63 -18.63 18.69 11.58
CA THR A 63 -18.53 18.96 13.01
C THR A 63 -17.13 19.44 13.39
N PHE A 64 -16.09 18.77 12.92
CA PHE A 64 -14.70 19.18 13.14
C PHE A 64 -14.39 20.54 12.53
N SER A 65 -14.89 20.82 11.34
CA SER A 65 -14.72 22.13 10.68
C SER A 65 -15.38 23.29 11.46
N ALA A 66 -16.46 23.00 12.17
CA ALA A 66 -17.20 24.01 12.96
C ALA A 66 -16.59 24.31 14.36
N MET A 67 -15.58 23.54 14.81
CA MET A 67 -15.07 23.66 16.20
C MET A 67 -14.29 24.94 16.51
N GLY A 68 -13.95 25.75 15.51
CA GLY A 68 -13.32 27.05 15.72
C GLY A 68 -11.87 27.01 16.22
N MET A 69 -11.24 25.83 16.24
CA MET A 69 -9.84 25.59 16.57
C MET A 69 -9.10 24.94 15.39
N PRO A 70 -7.76 24.88 15.39
CA PRO A 70 -6.99 24.16 14.39
C PRO A 70 -7.29 22.67 14.40
N VAL A 71 -7.69 22.11 13.25
CA VAL A 71 -7.96 20.68 13.05
C VAL A 71 -7.26 20.21 11.79
N VAL A 72 -6.60 19.03 11.88
CA VAL A 72 -6.01 18.34 10.73
C VAL A 72 -6.70 17.00 10.55
N ASP A 73 -7.30 16.77 9.36
CA ASP A 73 -7.83 15.47 8.95
C ASP A 73 -6.75 14.65 8.25
N VAL A 74 -6.62 13.38 8.64
CA VAL A 74 -5.60 12.47 8.09
C VAL A 74 -6.14 11.49 7.04
N ALA A 75 -7.44 11.52 6.77
CA ALA A 75 -8.08 10.61 5.82
C ALA A 75 -8.51 11.29 4.52
N CYS A 76 -8.87 12.56 4.57
CA CYS A 76 -9.44 13.29 3.44
C CYS A 76 -10.54 12.48 2.71
N ALA A 77 -11.42 11.84 3.50
CA ALA A 77 -12.47 10.98 2.94
C ALA A 77 -13.62 11.79 2.34
N TYR A 78 -13.85 13.02 2.87
CA TYR A 78 -14.97 13.88 2.50
C TYR A 78 -14.46 15.28 2.13
N PRO A 79 -14.53 15.67 0.84
CA PRO A 79 -13.94 16.93 0.36
C PRO A 79 -14.75 18.16 0.78
N GLY A 80 -14.07 19.32 0.74
CA GLY A 80 -14.75 20.63 0.84
C GLY A 80 -15.11 21.09 2.26
N THR A 81 -14.54 20.47 3.27
CA THR A 81 -14.80 20.81 4.68
C THR A 81 -13.97 22.01 5.16
N GLY A 82 -12.91 22.38 4.43
CA GLY A 82 -12.01 23.46 4.81
C GLY A 82 -11.04 23.14 5.95
N LEU A 83 -10.90 21.84 6.30
CA LEU A 83 -9.91 21.37 7.25
C LEU A 83 -8.51 21.40 6.63
N MET A 84 -7.47 21.50 7.45
CA MET A 84 -6.12 21.15 7.05
C MET A 84 -6.06 19.64 6.84
N GLU A 85 -5.30 19.16 5.86
CA GLU A 85 -5.30 17.77 5.45
C GLU A 85 -3.87 17.23 5.29
N ALA A 86 -3.62 16.03 5.83
CA ALA A 86 -2.39 15.28 5.59
C ALA A 86 -2.77 13.83 5.30
N TYR A 87 -2.59 13.36 4.06
CA TYR A 87 -3.11 12.08 3.61
C TYR A 87 -2.27 11.45 2.50
N ASN A 88 -2.63 10.25 2.06
CA ASN A 88 -1.94 9.54 0.98
C ASN A 88 -2.24 10.15 -0.39
N ASP A 89 -1.28 10.11 -1.30
CA ASP A 89 -1.53 10.33 -2.73
C ASP A 89 -2.23 9.08 -3.31
N ASP A 90 -3.56 9.09 -3.21
CA ASP A 90 -4.39 7.97 -3.63
C ASP A 90 -4.42 7.78 -5.14
N GLU A 91 -4.26 8.85 -5.93
CA GLU A 91 -4.14 8.74 -7.38
C GLU A 91 -2.82 8.06 -7.77
N GLU A 92 -1.71 8.45 -7.13
CA GLU A 92 -0.41 7.77 -7.33
C GLU A 92 -0.47 6.31 -6.84
N THR A 93 -1.20 6.03 -5.76
CA THR A 93 -1.45 4.67 -5.28
C THR A 93 -2.14 3.83 -6.35
N GLY A 94 -3.20 4.37 -6.96
CA GLY A 94 -3.89 3.72 -8.10
C GLY A 94 -2.97 3.50 -9.29
N ARG A 95 -2.18 4.51 -9.69
CA ARG A 95 -1.20 4.41 -10.79
C ARG A 95 -0.19 3.29 -10.56
N ARG A 96 0.36 3.18 -9.35
CA ARG A 96 1.31 2.10 -9.01
C ARG A 96 0.66 0.73 -9.03
N GLY A 97 -0.59 0.62 -8.55
CA GLY A 97 -1.36 -0.62 -8.64
C GLY A 97 -1.55 -1.07 -10.09
N ALA A 98 -1.95 -0.16 -10.98
CA ALA A 98 -2.09 -0.43 -12.41
C ALA A 98 -0.77 -0.87 -13.07
N ALA A 99 0.31 -0.12 -12.82
CA ALA A 99 1.63 -0.43 -13.38
C ALA A 99 2.13 -1.81 -12.92
N TYR A 100 1.92 -2.14 -11.64
CA TYR A 100 2.29 -3.44 -11.09
C TYR A 100 1.49 -4.58 -11.73
N LEU A 101 0.15 -4.51 -11.72
CA LEU A 101 -0.70 -5.57 -12.28
C LEU A 101 -0.51 -5.75 -13.78
N ARG A 102 -0.28 -4.67 -14.53
CA ARG A 102 0.14 -4.77 -15.95
C ARG A 102 1.48 -5.47 -16.12
N SER A 103 2.43 -5.23 -15.23
CA SER A 103 3.75 -5.89 -15.30
C SER A 103 3.68 -7.40 -15.09
N LEU A 104 2.59 -7.91 -14.51
CA LEU A 104 2.28 -9.34 -14.40
C LEU A 104 1.65 -9.92 -15.67
N GLY A 105 1.40 -9.10 -16.69
CA GLY A 105 0.87 -9.51 -18.00
C GLY A 105 -0.64 -9.51 -18.13
N PHE A 106 -1.39 -9.04 -17.12
CA PHE A 106 -2.84 -8.95 -17.21
C PHE A 106 -3.29 -7.94 -18.27
N GLN A 107 -4.39 -8.27 -18.95
CA GLN A 107 -5.06 -7.43 -19.92
C GLN A 107 -6.50 -7.06 -19.50
N THR A 108 -7.05 -7.80 -18.55
CA THR A 108 -8.37 -7.60 -17.98
C THR A 108 -8.24 -7.16 -16.53
N PHE A 109 -9.00 -6.12 -16.17
CA PHE A 109 -8.88 -5.48 -14.87
C PHE A 109 -10.25 -5.28 -14.22
N ALA A 110 -10.27 -5.33 -12.89
CA ALA A 110 -11.43 -5.04 -12.08
C ALA A 110 -11.04 -4.19 -10.86
N TYR A 111 -12.01 -3.47 -10.31
CA TYR A 111 -11.84 -2.65 -9.12
C TYR A 111 -12.90 -2.99 -8.07
N GLY A 112 -12.47 -3.31 -6.86
CA GLY A 112 -13.33 -3.43 -5.68
C GLY A 112 -13.14 -2.20 -4.79
N GLY A 113 -14.18 -1.42 -4.54
CA GLY A 113 -14.07 -0.12 -3.87
C GLY A 113 -15.00 0.09 -2.70
N ILE A 114 -14.83 1.24 -2.04
CA ILE A 114 -15.67 1.73 -0.95
C ILE A 114 -16.49 2.90 -1.46
N GLU A 115 -17.81 2.78 -1.39
CA GLU A 115 -18.74 3.84 -1.77
C GLU A 115 -18.51 5.13 -0.97
N GLU A 116 -18.80 6.28 -1.58
CA GLU A 116 -18.87 7.61 -0.96
C GLU A 116 -17.57 8.12 -0.32
N THR A 117 -16.43 7.45 -0.52
CA THR A 117 -15.13 7.89 0.00
C THR A 117 -14.24 8.46 -1.10
N LEU A 118 -13.68 9.66 -0.86
CA LEU A 118 -12.83 10.33 -1.85
C LEU A 118 -11.56 9.55 -2.14
N TRP A 119 -10.93 8.95 -1.13
CA TRP A 119 -9.70 8.17 -1.30
C TRP A 119 -9.91 6.94 -2.17
N SER A 120 -11.02 6.19 -2.02
CA SER A 120 -11.35 5.04 -2.87
C SER A 120 -11.56 5.47 -4.32
N ARG A 121 -12.29 6.57 -4.53
CA ARG A 121 -12.52 7.15 -5.85
C ARG A 121 -11.22 7.62 -6.51
N ARG A 122 -10.32 8.29 -5.78
CA ARG A 122 -9.00 8.71 -6.29
C ARG A 122 -8.12 7.51 -6.66
N ARG A 123 -8.11 6.45 -5.84
CA ARG A 123 -7.41 5.17 -6.16
C ARG A 123 -7.94 4.57 -7.46
N PHE A 124 -9.27 4.56 -7.61
CA PHE A 124 -9.89 4.10 -8.86
C PHE A 124 -9.45 4.92 -10.07
N TYR A 125 -9.55 6.25 -10.01
CA TYR A 125 -9.16 7.09 -11.16
C TYR A 125 -7.68 6.95 -11.49
N GLY A 126 -6.79 6.98 -10.52
CA GLY A 126 -5.36 6.76 -10.75
C GLY A 126 -5.07 5.40 -11.40
N PHE A 127 -5.78 4.36 -10.97
CA PHE A 127 -5.70 3.01 -11.55
C PHE A 127 -6.21 2.99 -12.98
N PHE A 128 -7.41 3.47 -13.19
CA PHE A 128 -8.10 3.46 -14.48
C PHE A 128 -7.36 4.28 -15.56
N ASP A 129 -6.99 5.53 -15.25
CA ASP A 129 -6.32 6.42 -16.20
C ASP A 129 -4.96 5.85 -16.65
N SER A 130 -4.24 5.20 -15.74
CA SER A 130 -2.95 4.57 -16.04
C SER A 130 -3.04 3.34 -16.94
N LEU A 131 -4.19 2.70 -17.00
CA LEU A 131 -4.42 1.58 -17.90
C LEU A 131 -4.59 2.03 -19.35
N GLY A 132 -4.91 3.29 -19.60
CA GLY A 132 -5.17 3.83 -20.93
C GLY A 132 -6.40 3.21 -21.61
N LEU A 133 -7.31 2.63 -20.82
CA LEU A 133 -8.52 1.98 -21.26
C LEU A 133 -9.67 2.99 -21.34
N GLN A 134 -10.65 2.73 -22.21
CA GLN A 134 -11.89 3.52 -22.17
C GLN A 134 -12.78 3.07 -21.01
N HIS A 135 -13.51 4.00 -20.42
CA HIS A 135 -14.26 3.85 -19.17
C HIS A 135 -15.06 2.55 -18.98
N PRO A 136 -15.66 1.88 -19.96
CA PRO A 136 -16.42 0.65 -19.71
C PRO A 136 -15.57 -0.62 -19.58
N SER A 137 -14.23 -0.55 -19.72
CA SER A 137 -13.39 -1.75 -19.76
C SER A 137 -12.86 -2.22 -18.42
N VAL A 138 -13.08 -1.46 -17.32
CA VAL A 138 -12.79 -1.91 -15.96
C VAL A 138 -14.09 -2.20 -15.23
N SER A 139 -14.30 -3.46 -14.87
CA SER A 139 -15.47 -3.87 -14.07
C SER A 139 -15.32 -3.40 -12.63
N GLN A 140 -16.34 -2.75 -12.08
CA GLN A 140 -16.34 -2.18 -10.74
C GLN A 140 -17.38 -2.83 -9.84
N PHE A 141 -17.04 -2.96 -8.56
CA PHE A 141 -17.97 -3.35 -7.50
C PHE A 141 -17.66 -2.52 -6.25
N GLU A 142 -18.60 -1.72 -5.83
CA GLU A 142 -18.45 -0.84 -4.68
C GLU A 142 -19.58 -1.08 -3.68
N ARG A 143 -19.29 -0.97 -2.40
CA ARG A 143 -20.24 -1.05 -1.28
C ARG A 143 -19.72 -0.18 -0.13
N PRO A 144 -20.60 0.26 0.78
CA PRO A 144 -20.20 0.99 1.98
C PRO A 144 -19.20 0.20 2.82
N LEU A 145 -18.34 0.88 3.57
CA LEU A 145 -17.28 0.23 4.36
C LEU A 145 -17.84 -0.79 5.37
N TYR A 146 -18.97 -0.51 6.01
CA TYR A 146 -19.59 -1.44 6.96
C TYR A 146 -19.95 -2.78 6.28
N TRP A 147 -20.40 -2.74 5.02
CA TRP A 147 -20.74 -3.94 4.26
C TRP A 147 -19.52 -4.86 4.05
N TRP A 148 -18.35 -4.29 3.82
CA TRP A 148 -17.12 -5.05 3.71
C TRP A 148 -16.62 -5.59 5.04
N ARG A 149 -16.82 -4.84 6.14
CA ARG A 149 -16.38 -5.23 7.49
C ARG A 149 -17.25 -6.31 8.13
N ASP A 150 -18.56 -6.29 7.91
CA ASP A 150 -19.49 -7.22 8.56
C ASP A 150 -19.50 -8.58 7.84
N PRO A 151 -19.01 -9.66 8.47
CA PRO A 151 -18.99 -11.01 7.85
C PRO A 151 -20.38 -11.64 7.77
N SER A 152 -21.38 -11.14 8.50
CA SER A 152 -22.73 -11.70 8.54
C SER A 152 -23.60 -11.30 7.34
N LEU A 153 -23.20 -10.25 6.60
CA LEU A 153 -23.97 -9.75 5.48
C LEU A 153 -23.88 -10.68 4.26
N ASP A 154 -24.98 -10.77 3.54
CA ASP A 154 -25.07 -11.60 2.32
C ASP A 154 -24.14 -11.08 1.20
N ARG A 155 -23.34 -11.98 0.68
CA ARG A 155 -22.37 -11.73 -0.40
C ARG A 155 -22.84 -12.21 -1.77
N ARG A 156 -24.13 -12.44 -1.98
CA ARG A 156 -24.65 -12.94 -3.28
C ARG A 156 -24.24 -12.05 -4.45
N GLU A 157 -24.32 -10.74 -4.29
CA GLU A 157 -23.96 -9.80 -5.35
C GLU A 157 -22.45 -9.83 -5.66
N LEU A 158 -21.60 -9.92 -4.64
CA LEU A 158 -20.15 -10.07 -4.82
C LEU A 158 -19.83 -11.39 -5.55
N ARG A 159 -20.47 -12.51 -5.15
CA ARG A 159 -20.31 -13.80 -5.84
C ARG A 159 -20.74 -13.73 -7.30
N GLN A 160 -21.86 -13.09 -7.61
CA GLN A 160 -22.35 -12.91 -8.98
C GLN A 160 -21.38 -12.06 -9.80
N TRP A 161 -20.91 -10.94 -9.25
CA TRP A 161 -19.94 -10.08 -9.90
C TRP A 161 -18.62 -10.80 -10.17
N LEU A 162 -18.04 -11.48 -9.18
CA LEU A 162 -16.81 -12.25 -9.34
C LEU A 162 -16.95 -13.36 -10.39
N LYS A 163 -18.09 -14.03 -10.47
CA LYS A 163 -18.38 -15.03 -11.52
C LYS A 163 -18.49 -14.45 -12.91
N SER A 164 -18.92 -13.19 -13.04
CA SER A 164 -19.07 -12.50 -14.33
C SER A 164 -17.76 -11.99 -14.91
N LEU A 165 -16.69 -11.89 -14.10
CA LEU A 165 -15.40 -11.38 -14.57
C LEU A 165 -14.75 -12.38 -15.55
N PRO A 166 -14.17 -11.91 -16.67
CA PRO A 166 -13.35 -12.75 -17.55
C PRO A 166 -12.18 -13.37 -16.81
N ARG A 167 -11.62 -14.46 -17.33
CA ARG A 167 -10.44 -15.11 -16.78
C ARG A 167 -9.27 -15.07 -17.77
N PRO A 168 -8.04 -14.78 -17.34
CA PRO A 168 -7.63 -14.26 -16.03
C PRO A 168 -7.90 -12.76 -15.89
N THR A 169 -8.25 -12.30 -14.68
CA THR A 169 -8.45 -10.87 -14.36
C THR A 169 -7.52 -10.45 -13.21
N ALA A 170 -7.02 -9.21 -13.25
CA ALA A 170 -6.36 -8.57 -12.13
C ALA A 170 -7.34 -7.62 -11.41
N LEU A 171 -7.57 -7.85 -10.13
CA LEU A 171 -8.44 -7.03 -9.30
C LEU A 171 -7.58 -6.12 -8.39
N PHE A 172 -7.81 -4.82 -8.51
CA PHE A 172 -7.29 -3.84 -7.56
C PHE A 172 -8.36 -3.56 -6.50
N ALA A 173 -8.08 -3.94 -5.27
CA ALA A 173 -8.95 -3.70 -4.13
C ALA A 173 -8.62 -2.34 -3.53
N GLY A 174 -9.64 -1.53 -3.26
CA GLY A 174 -9.48 -0.18 -2.72
C GLY A 174 -8.75 -0.14 -1.38
N ASN A 175 -8.86 -1.22 -0.58
CA ASN A 175 -8.03 -1.47 0.62
C ASN A 175 -7.94 -2.97 0.93
N ASP A 176 -7.21 -3.35 1.98
CA ASP A 176 -6.98 -4.74 2.34
C ASP A 176 -8.23 -5.45 2.88
N ILE A 177 -9.18 -4.71 3.46
CA ILE A 177 -10.49 -5.29 3.87
C ILE A 177 -11.25 -5.79 2.65
N VAL A 178 -11.31 -4.98 1.59
CA VAL A 178 -11.90 -5.37 0.31
C VAL A 178 -11.15 -6.56 -0.28
N GLY A 179 -9.81 -6.50 -0.29
CA GLY A 179 -8.95 -7.58 -0.81
C GLY A 179 -9.20 -8.92 -0.10
N LEU A 180 -9.24 -8.92 1.23
CA LEU A 180 -9.52 -10.10 2.04
C LEU A 180 -10.90 -10.69 1.69
N ARG A 181 -11.95 -9.86 1.66
CA ARG A 181 -13.32 -10.33 1.35
C ARG A 181 -13.46 -10.88 -0.06
N VAL A 182 -12.74 -10.30 -1.02
CA VAL A 182 -12.68 -10.84 -2.38
C VAL A 182 -12.03 -12.24 -2.39
N ILE A 183 -10.89 -12.41 -1.71
CA ILE A 183 -10.18 -13.71 -1.64
C ILE A 183 -11.04 -14.77 -0.95
N GLU A 184 -11.65 -14.44 0.19
CA GLU A 184 -12.57 -15.35 0.90
C GLU A 184 -13.73 -15.78 0.01
N THR A 185 -14.36 -14.81 -0.69
CA THR A 185 -15.48 -15.10 -1.59
C THR A 185 -15.04 -15.94 -2.79
N CYS A 186 -13.85 -15.71 -3.34
CA CYS A 186 -13.28 -16.53 -4.41
C CYS A 186 -13.15 -18.00 -3.99
N LYS A 187 -12.68 -18.24 -2.77
CA LYS A 187 -12.55 -19.57 -2.19
C LYS A 187 -13.91 -20.29 -2.04
N GLU A 188 -14.97 -19.55 -1.65
CA GLU A 188 -16.33 -20.08 -1.54
C GLU A 188 -16.93 -20.54 -2.88
N ILE A 189 -16.50 -19.93 -4.00
CA ILE A 189 -17.09 -20.16 -5.33
C ILE A 189 -16.11 -20.79 -6.32
N ASP A 190 -15.04 -21.41 -5.82
CA ASP A 190 -14.02 -22.15 -6.58
C ASP A 190 -13.32 -21.30 -7.66
N ILE A 191 -13.04 -20.03 -7.38
CA ILE A 191 -12.20 -19.17 -8.21
C ILE A 191 -10.78 -19.20 -7.66
N SER A 192 -9.83 -19.64 -8.50
CA SER A 192 -8.43 -19.76 -8.08
C SER A 192 -7.73 -18.40 -8.00
N VAL A 193 -7.21 -18.05 -6.81
CA VAL A 193 -6.32 -16.90 -6.61
C VAL A 193 -4.90 -17.44 -6.48
N PRO A 194 -3.92 -16.98 -7.28
CA PRO A 194 -3.95 -15.84 -8.22
C PRO A 194 -4.24 -16.20 -9.68
N SER A 195 -4.46 -17.47 -10.06
CA SER A 195 -4.44 -17.91 -11.47
C SER A 195 -5.64 -17.42 -12.27
N ASP A 196 -6.85 -17.48 -11.72
CA ASP A 196 -8.08 -16.96 -12.36
C ASP A 196 -8.29 -15.48 -12.04
N LEU A 197 -8.00 -15.09 -10.80
CA LEU A 197 -8.12 -13.73 -10.30
C LEU A 197 -6.92 -13.37 -9.44
N SER A 198 -6.07 -12.45 -9.87
CA SER A 198 -5.05 -11.85 -9.00
C SER A 198 -5.65 -10.70 -8.21
N VAL A 199 -5.32 -10.58 -6.92
CA VAL A 199 -5.86 -9.54 -6.03
C VAL A 199 -4.72 -8.73 -5.42
N LEU A 200 -4.76 -7.40 -5.60
CA LEU A 200 -3.83 -6.44 -4.99
C LEU A 200 -4.61 -5.51 -4.07
N GLY A 201 -4.25 -5.44 -2.80
CA GLY A 201 -4.80 -4.54 -1.79
C GLY A 201 -4.02 -3.24 -1.64
N VAL A 202 -4.43 -2.43 -0.66
CA VAL A 202 -3.76 -1.21 -0.20
C VAL A 202 -3.88 -1.13 1.30
N ASP A 203 -2.91 -0.55 1.96
CA ASP A 203 -2.65 -0.25 3.36
C ASP A 203 -1.55 -1.12 3.95
N ASP A 204 -1.34 -2.35 3.46
CA ASP A 204 -0.44 -3.37 4.01
C ASP A 204 -0.70 -3.62 5.50
N GLU A 205 -1.99 -3.80 5.82
CA GLU A 205 -2.42 -4.26 7.14
C GLU A 205 -1.97 -5.72 7.31
N ASP A 206 -0.88 -5.91 8.04
CA ASP A 206 -0.16 -7.18 8.12
C ASP A 206 -1.06 -8.34 8.56
N LEU A 207 -1.91 -8.15 9.57
CA LEU A 207 -2.84 -9.19 10.03
C LEU A 207 -3.87 -9.59 8.96
N LEU A 208 -4.47 -8.62 8.26
CA LEU A 208 -5.44 -8.91 7.21
C LEU A 208 -4.77 -9.57 6.01
N CYS A 209 -3.57 -9.10 5.64
CA CYS A 209 -2.82 -9.64 4.53
C CYS A 209 -2.37 -11.09 4.78
N GLU A 210 -1.99 -11.43 6.02
CA GLU A 210 -1.58 -12.79 6.41
C GLU A 210 -2.78 -13.71 6.66
N LEU A 211 -3.92 -13.20 7.12
CA LEU A 211 -5.16 -13.97 7.32
C LEU A 211 -5.77 -14.44 6.00
N ALA A 212 -5.57 -13.68 4.92
CA ALA A 212 -6.03 -14.06 3.60
C ALA A 212 -5.35 -15.35 3.13
N ASP A 213 -6.11 -16.28 2.52
CA ASP A 213 -5.61 -17.52 1.96
C ASP A 213 -6.09 -17.69 0.50
N PRO A 214 -5.17 -17.42 -0.49
CA PRO A 214 -3.73 -17.09 -0.37
C PRO A 214 -3.47 -15.69 0.20
N SER A 215 -2.30 -15.50 0.83
CA SER A 215 -1.92 -14.25 1.49
C SER A 215 -1.95 -13.04 0.53
N LEU A 216 -2.49 -11.91 1.00
CA LEU A 216 -2.81 -10.73 0.19
C LEU A 216 -1.58 -9.85 -0.06
N SER A 217 -1.24 -9.64 -1.33
CA SER A 217 -0.28 -8.60 -1.77
C SER A 217 -0.93 -7.23 -1.60
N SER A 218 -0.17 -6.26 -1.10
CA SER A 218 -0.72 -4.94 -0.80
C SER A 218 0.27 -3.80 -1.04
N ILE A 219 -0.23 -2.61 -1.34
CA ILE A 219 0.55 -1.38 -1.45
C ILE A 219 0.68 -0.78 -0.06
N ARG A 220 1.91 -0.67 0.45
CA ARG A 220 2.20 -0.02 1.73
C ARG A 220 2.12 1.50 1.60
N LEU A 221 1.46 2.12 2.56
CA LEU A 221 1.34 3.56 2.69
C LEU A 221 2.26 4.10 3.79
N ASP A 222 2.67 5.39 3.69
CA ASP A 222 3.46 6.05 4.73
C ASP A 222 2.57 6.68 5.81
N CYS A 223 1.85 5.84 6.55
CA CYS A 223 0.93 6.29 7.59
C CYS A 223 1.64 7.01 8.75
N GLU A 224 2.87 6.63 9.10
CA GLU A 224 3.64 7.37 10.11
C GLU A 224 4.08 8.74 9.59
N GLY A 225 4.48 8.83 8.32
CA GLY A 225 4.74 10.10 7.64
C GLY A 225 3.52 11.02 7.62
N ILE A 226 2.31 10.47 7.41
CA ILE A 226 1.05 11.23 7.51
C ILE A 226 0.91 11.82 8.92
N GLY A 227 1.08 11.01 9.96
CA GLY A 227 0.97 11.47 11.35
C GLY A 227 1.97 12.57 11.67
N ARG A 228 3.22 12.44 11.21
CA ARG A 228 4.24 13.48 11.37
C ARG A 228 3.88 14.76 10.63
N SER A 229 3.41 14.66 9.40
CA SER A 229 2.99 15.80 8.58
C SER A 229 1.77 16.51 9.18
N ALA A 230 0.79 15.75 9.68
CA ALA A 230 -0.36 16.30 10.38
C ALA A 230 0.06 17.09 11.63
N ALA A 231 0.99 16.55 12.42
CA ALA A 231 1.52 17.24 13.59
C ALA A 231 2.27 18.53 13.20
N GLN A 232 3.03 18.53 12.11
CA GLN A 232 3.71 19.73 11.58
C GLN A 232 2.72 20.81 11.14
N LEU A 233 1.66 20.44 10.42
CA LEU A 233 0.60 21.37 10.01
C LEU A 233 -0.07 22.00 11.23
N LEU A 234 -0.43 21.17 12.22
CA LEU A 234 -1.08 21.64 13.44
C LEU A 234 -0.17 22.57 14.25
N ASP A 235 1.10 22.22 14.43
CA ASP A 235 2.09 23.05 15.10
C ASP A 235 2.22 24.43 14.45
N GLY A 236 2.33 24.44 13.12
CA GLY A 236 2.34 25.69 12.35
C GLY A 236 1.09 26.55 12.53
N ALA A 237 -0.08 25.93 12.64
CA ALA A 237 -1.34 26.64 12.86
C ALA A 237 -1.45 27.23 14.27
N LEU A 238 -1.02 26.47 15.29
CA LEU A 238 -1.01 26.92 16.69
C LEU A 238 -0.08 28.13 16.91
N HIS A 239 1.05 28.20 16.20
CA HIS A 239 2.00 29.31 16.35
C HIS A 239 1.60 30.59 15.59
N ARG A 240 0.77 30.50 14.54
CA ARG A 240 0.33 31.66 13.73
C ARG A 240 -0.77 32.49 14.36
N GLY A 241 -1.43 32.00 15.41
CA GLY A 241 -2.55 32.72 16.06
C GLY A 241 -3.80 32.81 15.16
N SER A 242 -4.72 33.71 15.50
CA SER A 242 -6.10 33.78 14.98
C SER A 242 -6.29 34.29 13.55
N ASP A 243 -5.23 34.32 12.71
CA ASP A 243 -5.44 34.68 11.30
C ASP A 243 -5.98 33.45 10.55
N LYS A 244 -7.31 33.29 10.62
CA LYS A 244 -8.08 32.10 10.27
C LYS A 244 -8.20 31.83 8.77
N THR A 245 -7.84 32.78 7.91
CA THR A 245 -8.20 32.73 6.49
C THR A 245 -7.25 31.95 5.61
N GLU A 246 -5.95 31.83 5.96
CA GLU A 246 -4.97 31.09 5.17
C GLU A 246 -4.61 29.69 5.71
N THR A 247 -4.89 29.43 7.00
CA THR A 247 -4.50 28.16 7.64
C THR A 247 -5.37 26.97 7.27
N ASN A 248 -6.62 27.18 6.92
CA ASN A 248 -7.60 26.12 6.69
C ASN A 248 -7.50 25.42 5.31
N LYS A 249 -6.48 25.72 4.49
CA LYS A 249 -6.32 25.10 3.16
C LYS A 249 -4.98 24.36 2.98
N ALA A 250 -4.22 24.22 4.06
CA ALA A 250 -2.95 23.52 3.95
C ALA A 250 -3.16 22.02 3.75
N GLU A 251 -2.57 21.49 2.68
CA GLU A 251 -2.70 20.11 2.25
C GLU A 251 -1.32 19.49 2.06
N ILE A 252 -1.09 18.31 2.63
CA ILE A 252 0.12 17.51 2.41
C ILE A 252 -0.29 16.13 1.90
N ARG A 253 0.19 15.76 0.72
CA ARG A 253 0.00 14.43 0.14
C ARG A 253 1.30 13.64 0.20
N LEU A 254 1.24 12.43 0.72
CA LEU A 254 2.39 11.54 0.78
C LEU A 254 2.25 10.41 -0.26
N PRO A 255 3.29 10.18 -1.08
CA PRO A 255 3.26 9.09 -2.04
C PRO A 255 3.25 7.73 -1.32
N PRO A 256 2.65 6.68 -1.93
CA PRO A 256 2.74 5.33 -1.41
C PRO A 256 4.20 4.86 -1.37
N MET A 257 4.52 3.95 -0.45
CA MET A 257 5.87 3.41 -0.29
C MET A 257 6.19 2.36 -1.36
N ASN A 258 5.98 1.10 -1.06
CA ASN A 258 6.29 -0.03 -1.93
C ASN A 258 5.13 -1.03 -1.96
N ILE A 259 5.17 -1.91 -2.94
CA ILE A 259 4.25 -3.06 -2.98
C ILE A 259 4.90 -4.21 -2.23
N VAL A 260 4.17 -4.75 -1.25
CA VAL A 260 4.55 -5.97 -0.54
C VAL A 260 3.89 -7.15 -1.26
N GLU A 261 4.70 -7.84 -2.07
CA GLU A 261 4.23 -8.98 -2.85
C GLU A 261 4.06 -10.21 -1.94
N ARG A 262 2.85 -10.78 -1.96
CA ARG A 262 2.49 -12.06 -1.33
C ARG A 262 1.88 -13.02 -2.37
N GLU A 263 1.14 -14.01 -1.94
CA GLU A 263 0.66 -15.08 -2.83
C GLU A 263 -0.45 -14.66 -3.78
N SER A 264 -1.32 -13.71 -3.40
CA SER A 264 -2.50 -13.30 -4.20
C SER A 264 -2.19 -12.65 -5.55
N THR A 265 -0.93 -12.23 -5.76
CA THR A 265 -0.45 -11.74 -7.06
C THR A 265 0.75 -12.53 -7.58
N ARG A 266 1.08 -13.66 -6.96
CA ARG A 266 2.27 -14.46 -7.31
C ARG A 266 2.05 -15.27 -8.59
N THR A 267 1.68 -14.59 -9.67
CA THR A 267 1.46 -15.16 -11.00
C THR A 267 2.07 -14.26 -12.06
N LEU A 268 2.25 -14.82 -13.26
CA LEU A 268 2.56 -14.07 -14.46
C LEU A 268 1.63 -14.58 -15.57
N ILE A 269 0.88 -13.69 -16.16
CA ILE A 269 0.05 -13.99 -17.33
C ILE A 269 0.81 -13.60 -18.58
N HIS A 270 1.22 -14.59 -19.35
CA HIS A 270 1.90 -14.38 -20.61
C HIS A 270 1.57 -15.50 -21.61
N ALA A 271 1.37 -15.13 -22.87
CA ALA A 271 1.04 -16.10 -23.93
C ALA A 271 2.18 -17.08 -24.24
N ASP A 272 3.41 -16.72 -23.90
CA ASP A 272 4.58 -17.60 -24.09
C ASP A 272 4.85 -18.43 -22.81
N PRO A 273 4.58 -19.75 -22.82
CA PRO A 273 4.81 -20.61 -21.65
C PRO A 273 6.27 -20.60 -21.18
N LEU A 274 7.23 -20.36 -22.08
CA LEU A 274 8.64 -20.27 -21.73
C LEU A 274 8.91 -19.07 -20.80
N ILE A 275 8.21 -17.95 -21.00
CA ILE A 275 8.33 -16.76 -20.16
C ILE A 275 7.72 -17.05 -18.79
N VAL A 276 6.51 -17.63 -18.74
CA VAL A 276 5.86 -18.01 -17.48
C VAL A 276 6.76 -18.94 -16.66
N GLN A 277 7.30 -20.00 -17.28
CA GLN A 277 8.21 -20.95 -16.64
C GLN A 277 9.49 -20.25 -16.15
N SER A 278 10.07 -19.37 -16.98
CA SER A 278 11.27 -18.61 -16.63
C SER A 278 11.07 -17.72 -15.41
N VAL A 279 9.98 -16.95 -15.36
CA VAL A 279 9.68 -16.03 -14.26
C VAL A 279 9.35 -16.80 -12.99
N THR A 280 8.54 -17.85 -13.08
CA THR A 280 8.21 -18.73 -11.96
C THR A 280 9.49 -19.36 -11.37
N TRP A 281 10.37 -19.86 -12.22
CA TRP A 281 11.63 -20.44 -11.77
C TRP A 281 12.53 -19.41 -11.09
N LEU A 282 12.71 -18.22 -11.69
CA LEU A 282 13.52 -17.14 -11.13
C LEU A 282 13.00 -16.71 -9.75
N ARG A 283 11.69 -16.53 -9.61
CA ARG A 283 11.04 -16.15 -8.38
C ARG A 283 11.25 -17.19 -7.27
N SER A 284 10.98 -18.45 -7.57
CA SER A 284 11.11 -19.56 -6.59
C SER A 284 12.55 -19.81 -6.14
N ASN A 285 13.54 -19.45 -6.98
CA ASN A 285 14.94 -19.70 -6.70
C ASN A 285 15.77 -18.43 -6.39
N ALA A 286 15.17 -17.24 -6.38
CA ALA A 286 15.90 -15.98 -6.20
C ALA A 286 16.75 -15.92 -4.93
N ARG A 287 16.25 -16.52 -3.83
CA ARG A 287 16.94 -16.58 -2.53
C ARG A 287 18.12 -17.57 -2.50
N ARG A 288 18.20 -18.46 -3.49
CA ARG A 288 19.28 -19.43 -3.62
C ARG A 288 20.44 -18.82 -4.39
N ARG A 289 21.62 -19.44 -4.29
CA ARG A 289 22.81 -19.06 -5.08
C ARG A 289 22.72 -19.60 -6.51
N VAL A 290 21.77 -19.09 -7.28
CA VAL A 290 21.54 -19.47 -8.67
C VAL A 290 21.91 -18.34 -9.63
N ASP A 291 22.13 -18.69 -10.90
CA ASP A 291 22.35 -17.72 -11.97
C ASP A 291 21.46 -18.02 -13.20
N VAL A 292 21.68 -17.30 -14.30
CA VAL A 292 20.94 -17.48 -15.55
C VAL A 292 21.29 -18.82 -16.23
N GLY A 293 22.46 -19.37 -15.96
CA GLY A 293 22.86 -20.72 -16.45
C GLY A 293 21.95 -21.78 -15.85
N ASP A 294 21.72 -21.73 -14.54
CA ASP A 294 20.81 -22.64 -13.83
C ASP A 294 19.35 -22.53 -14.34
N LEU A 295 18.88 -21.30 -14.60
CA LEU A 295 17.59 -21.09 -15.24
C LEU A 295 17.52 -21.80 -16.61
N VAL A 296 18.50 -21.56 -17.45
CA VAL A 296 18.54 -22.16 -18.80
C VAL A 296 18.59 -23.69 -18.75
N ALA A 297 19.34 -24.25 -17.81
CA ALA A 297 19.40 -25.69 -17.60
C ALA A 297 18.03 -26.31 -17.17
N ALA A 298 17.19 -25.52 -16.53
CA ALA A 298 15.85 -25.94 -16.10
C ALA A 298 14.76 -25.78 -17.18
N LEU A 299 15.08 -25.22 -18.35
CA LEU A 299 14.10 -24.89 -19.39
C LEU A 299 14.38 -25.66 -20.69
N PRO A 300 13.34 -26.01 -21.46
CA PRO A 300 13.49 -26.69 -22.76
C PRO A 300 13.84 -25.68 -23.88
N ALA A 301 14.82 -24.80 -23.65
CA ALA A 301 15.21 -23.77 -24.63
C ALA A 301 16.67 -23.33 -24.48
N SER A 302 17.27 -22.89 -25.60
CA SER A 302 18.63 -22.34 -25.55
C SER A 302 18.68 -21.00 -24.83
N ARG A 303 19.84 -20.65 -24.25
CA ARG A 303 20.08 -19.36 -23.57
C ARG A 303 19.69 -18.18 -24.45
N ARG A 304 20.07 -18.19 -25.73
CA ARG A 304 19.75 -17.14 -26.71
C ARG A 304 18.24 -16.98 -26.88
N THR A 305 17.51 -18.09 -26.93
CA THR A 305 16.03 -18.09 -27.04
C THR A 305 15.40 -17.50 -25.81
N VAL A 306 15.81 -17.92 -24.60
CA VAL A 306 15.31 -17.39 -23.32
C VAL A 306 15.56 -15.89 -23.23
N GLU A 307 16.79 -15.43 -23.41
CA GLU A 307 17.15 -14.01 -23.29
C GLU A 307 16.40 -13.13 -24.32
N LYS A 308 16.30 -13.58 -25.59
CA LYS A 308 15.58 -12.84 -26.65
C LYS A 308 14.09 -12.71 -26.33
N ARG A 309 13.41 -13.82 -26.03
CA ARG A 309 11.98 -13.81 -25.72
C ARG A 309 11.69 -13.05 -24.44
N PHE A 310 12.51 -13.24 -23.41
CA PHE A 310 12.38 -12.57 -22.13
C PHE A 310 12.46 -11.05 -22.27
N LYS A 311 13.45 -10.54 -23.02
CA LYS A 311 13.60 -9.11 -23.30
C LYS A 311 12.43 -8.55 -24.12
N ALA A 312 11.96 -9.31 -25.11
CA ALA A 312 10.80 -8.91 -25.92
C ALA A 312 9.51 -8.86 -25.08
N ALA A 313 9.31 -9.82 -24.16
CA ALA A 313 8.13 -9.94 -23.34
C ALA A 313 8.08 -8.96 -22.16
N LEU A 314 9.22 -8.78 -21.46
CA LEU A 314 9.28 -8.10 -20.17
C LEU A 314 10.16 -6.83 -20.19
N GLY A 315 10.75 -6.47 -21.33
CA GLY A 315 11.62 -5.30 -21.47
C GLY A 315 12.95 -5.37 -20.71
N CYS A 316 13.19 -6.45 -19.95
CA CYS A 316 14.41 -6.66 -19.15
C CYS A 316 15.03 -8.03 -19.42
N SER A 317 16.26 -8.25 -18.97
CA SER A 317 16.90 -9.57 -19.02
C SER A 317 16.53 -10.44 -17.83
N PRO A 318 16.61 -11.79 -17.92
CA PRO A 318 16.44 -12.70 -16.79
C PRO A 318 17.33 -12.35 -15.59
N ARG A 319 18.56 -11.89 -15.86
CA ARG A 319 19.52 -11.45 -14.83
C ARG A 319 19.02 -10.21 -14.08
N GLN A 320 18.46 -9.23 -14.79
CA GLN A 320 17.91 -8.02 -14.18
C GLN A 320 16.69 -8.35 -13.31
N LEU A 321 15.82 -9.25 -13.76
CA LEU A 321 14.66 -9.68 -12.96
C LEU A 321 15.10 -10.45 -11.72
N LEU A 322 16.06 -11.36 -11.82
CA LEU A 322 16.63 -12.07 -10.67
C LEU A 322 17.22 -11.09 -9.63
N GLN A 323 17.95 -10.08 -10.10
CA GLN A 323 18.51 -9.06 -9.22
C GLN A 323 17.42 -8.25 -8.51
N ARG A 324 16.33 -7.89 -9.21
CA ARG A 324 15.18 -7.20 -8.62
C ARG A 324 14.56 -8.02 -7.50
N TYR A 325 14.24 -9.31 -7.73
CA TYR A 325 13.70 -10.18 -6.69
C TYR A 325 14.62 -10.29 -5.46
N ARG A 326 15.93 -10.37 -5.67
CA ARG A 326 16.91 -10.39 -4.57
C ARG A 326 16.94 -9.08 -3.79
N LEU A 327 16.89 -7.94 -4.47
CA LEU A 327 16.85 -6.62 -3.82
C LEU A 327 15.56 -6.43 -3.02
N ASP A 328 14.41 -6.83 -3.57
CA ASP A 328 13.13 -6.71 -2.88
C ASP A 328 13.11 -7.54 -1.60
N TYR A 329 13.63 -8.77 -1.66
CA TYR A 329 13.77 -9.59 -0.46
C TYR A 329 14.80 -9.02 0.54
N ALA A 330 15.93 -8.48 0.07
CA ALA A 330 16.89 -7.80 0.94
C ALA A 330 16.26 -6.60 1.65
N LYS A 331 15.46 -5.79 0.95
CA LYS A 331 14.72 -4.66 1.54
C LYS A 331 13.75 -5.13 2.64
N GLN A 332 13.04 -6.22 2.43
CA GLN A 332 12.17 -6.82 3.46
C GLN A 332 12.98 -7.19 4.71
N LEU A 333 14.11 -7.91 4.55
CA LEU A 333 14.98 -8.28 5.67
C LEU A 333 15.59 -7.06 6.38
N LEU A 334 15.93 -6.01 5.64
CA LEU A 334 16.48 -4.77 6.21
C LEU A 334 15.48 -4.06 7.13
N ILE A 335 14.18 -4.13 6.82
CA ILE A 335 13.11 -3.53 7.64
C ILE A 335 12.74 -4.44 8.81
N SER A 336 12.49 -5.73 8.52
CA SER A 336 11.88 -6.66 9.49
C SER A 336 12.85 -7.28 10.48
N THR A 337 14.17 -7.13 10.28
CA THR A 337 15.19 -7.80 11.12
C THR A 337 16.37 -6.90 11.46
N ASP A 338 17.12 -7.28 12.50
CA ASP A 338 18.43 -6.71 12.86
C ASP A 338 19.62 -7.48 12.28
N MET A 339 19.39 -8.35 11.31
CA MET A 339 20.44 -9.15 10.69
C MET A 339 21.60 -8.28 10.21
N PRO A 340 22.88 -8.74 10.41
CA PRO A 340 24.03 -8.10 9.79
C PRO A 340 23.86 -7.99 8.26
N LEU A 341 24.39 -6.92 7.67
CA LEU A 341 24.21 -6.67 6.24
C LEU A 341 24.76 -7.80 5.35
N ASP A 342 25.83 -8.46 5.79
CA ASP A 342 26.41 -9.64 5.15
C ASP A 342 25.42 -10.81 5.12
N SER A 343 24.74 -11.04 6.26
CA SER A 343 23.71 -12.08 6.38
C SER A 343 22.48 -11.76 5.52
N VAL A 344 22.09 -10.48 5.45
CA VAL A 344 21.02 -10.03 4.52
C VAL A 344 21.40 -10.33 3.08
N ALA A 345 22.60 -9.98 2.65
CA ALA A 345 23.08 -10.26 1.29
C ALA A 345 23.02 -11.76 0.97
N GLN A 346 23.54 -12.61 1.85
CA GLN A 346 23.55 -14.06 1.69
C GLN A 346 22.14 -14.65 1.63
N SER A 347 21.27 -14.28 2.58
CA SER A 347 19.88 -14.74 2.65
C SER A 347 19.05 -14.29 1.45
N SER A 348 19.45 -13.19 0.80
CA SER A 348 18.84 -12.68 -0.43
C SER A 348 19.44 -13.29 -1.71
N GLY A 349 20.33 -14.28 -1.60
CA GLY A 349 20.89 -15.01 -2.74
C GLY A 349 22.04 -14.30 -3.45
N PHE A 350 22.62 -13.23 -2.88
CA PHE A 350 23.84 -12.63 -3.43
C PHE A 350 25.06 -13.48 -3.08
N THR A 351 25.90 -13.75 -4.07
CA THR A 351 27.13 -14.57 -3.91
C THR A 351 28.30 -13.76 -3.39
N ALA A 352 28.30 -12.44 -3.58
CA ALA A 352 29.35 -11.53 -3.13
C ALA A 352 28.73 -10.27 -2.55
N ILE A 353 29.17 -9.89 -1.34
CA ILE A 353 28.64 -8.74 -0.63
C ILE A 353 28.92 -7.42 -1.34
N GLN A 354 30.12 -7.29 -1.96
CA GLN A 354 30.47 -6.09 -2.72
C GLN A 354 29.50 -5.84 -3.87
N ARG A 355 29.04 -6.92 -4.53
CA ARG A 355 28.06 -6.86 -5.60
C ARG A 355 26.67 -6.46 -5.09
N PHE A 356 26.27 -6.95 -3.91
CA PHE A 356 25.05 -6.52 -3.25
C PHE A 356 25.06 -5.02 -2.99
N TYR A 357 26.13 -4.48 -2.41
CA TYR A 357 26.27 -3.05 -2.14
C TYR A 357 26.23 -2.21 -3.41
N ALA A 358 26.94 -2.63 -4.46
CA ALA A 358 26.98 -1.92 -5.73
C ALA A 358 25.60 -1.82 -6.38
N ILE A 359 24.90 -2.96 -6.51
CA ILE A 359 23.58 -3.04 -7.13
C ILE A 359 22.54 -2.29 -6.27
N PHE A 360 22.59 -2.45 -4.95
CA PHE A 360 21.69 -1.77 -4.05
C PHE A 360 21.84 -0.24 -4.15
N LYS A 361 23.10 0.26 -4.15
CA LYS A 361 23.37 1.69 -4.29
C LYS A 361 22.95 2.23 -5.66
N GLU A 362 23.18 1.47 -6.74
CA GLU A 362 22.75 1.83 -8.10
C GLU A 362 21.22 1.93 -8.19
N THR A 363 20.50 1.01 -7.55
CA THR A 363 19.02 0.95 -7.64
C THR A 363 18.32 1.91 -6.68
N GLU A 364 18.79 2.01 -5.42
CA GLU A 364 18.13 2.75 -4.34
C GLU A 364 18.78 4.12 -4.05
N GLY A 365 19.84 4.48 -4.78
CA GLY A 365 20.57 5.75 -4.61
C GLY A 365 21.39 5.85 -3.32
N CYS A 366 21.34 4.86 -2.43
CA CYS A 366 22.08 4.85 -1.16
C CYS A 366 22.51 3.43 -0.76
N THR A 367 23.42 3.34 0.22
CA THR A 367 23.87 2.03 0.72
C THR A 367 22.81 1.31 1.54
N PRO A 368 22.82 -0.06 1.63
CA PRO A 368 21.87 -0.83 2.41
C PRO A 368 21.77 -0.37 3.88
N GLY A 369 22.90 0.00 4.49
CA GLY A 369 22.92 0.50 5.86
C GLY A 369 22.28 1.87 6.05
N VAL A 370 22.46 2.78 5.09
CA VAL A 370 21.77 4.08 5.07
C VAL A 370 20.29 3.89 4.82
N TRP A 371 19.94 3.02 3.88
CA TRP A 371 18.56 2.68 3.56
C TRP A 371 17.84 2.06 4.77
N ARG A 372 18.47 1.12 5.47
CA ARG A 372 17.93 0.54 6.72
C ARG A 372 17.60 1.61 7.75
N ARG A 373 18.55 2.52 8.05
CA ARG A 373 18.33 3.60 9.02
C ARG A 373 17.18 4.53 8.65
N LYS A 374 16.97 4.77 7.35
CA LYS A 374 15.88 5.62 6.87
C LYS A 374 14.51 4.94 6.94
N ASN A 375 14.46 3.61 6.73
CA ASN A 375 13.22 2.88 6.52
C ASN A 375 12.91 1.89 7.66
N LYS A 376 13.87 1.61 8.56
CA LYS A 376 13.60 0.79 9.71
C LYS A 376 12.79 1.59 10.70
N ILE A 377 11.57 1.15 10.92
CA ILE A 377 10.73 1.62 12.02
C ILE A 377 11.44 1.17 13.29
N ASN A 378 11.93 2.10 14.09
CA ASN A 378 12.51 1.75 15.39
C ASN A 378 11.44 1.04 16.20
N SER A 379 11.62 -0.26 16.33
CA SER A 379 10.86 -1.13 17.24
C SER A 379 11.10 -0.71 18.68
#